data_974e058e0b470399c573b2fc23e57624
#
_entry.id   974e058e0b470399c573b2fc23e57624
#
_cell.length_a   1.000
_cell.length_b   1.000
_cell.length_c   1.000
_cell.angle_alpha   90.00
_cell.angle_beta   90.00
_cell.angle_gamma   90.00
#
_symmetry.space_group_name_H-M   'P 1'
#
loop_
_entity.id
_entity.type
_entity.pdbx_description
1 polymer ?
#
loop_
_entity_poly.entity_id
_entity_poly.type
_entity_poly.pdbx_seq_one_letter_code
_entity_poly.pdbx_strand_id
1 'polypeptide(L)'
;MKRLILIPALLLAAFGTALAQTAAQQPASVSGGILRAGTAKVNITPEKPRYPVHDSLYARTLVLEAGDVRIAFISLDLGVYTNENIRRTLMQRYGLTELYLSNSHTHSGQNPREAFLLERLDKAMRLAMAGRFEARVSAGHRSFFPIAFNRLIVRDNGRAMESWEGDDHYLPVNTDRLVHGPIDPSVGVIKFEDLSGQPRALIMNFASHPDVVWNNFEISADYVGYATRYTEEAFGGKVNCLFIQGGAGNQAPLYKDGGRQSPDDPRPAKYELIDRMGRLLSIETVKLAQSLYPDTREEGSILVKADSLLFTGRFDKTIHDDIHFSTIVLNRHIAIATCSGEPFIQFQLDWKRRMQGEATPFLFGYTWNGGRWPNYLPDIRSACLGGFGADNGMPDIIEIGAPEKIFDRILENYYRLTLPLMRP
;
A
#
# COMPACT_ATOMS: atom_id res chain seq x y z
N MET A 1 31.67 40.28 66.34
CA MET A 1 30.41 39.93 65.65
C MET A 1 30.61 40.04 64.14
N LYS A 2 30.93 38.93 63.45
CA LYS A 2 31.05 38.88 61.98
C LYS A 2 29.85 38.17 61.43
N ARG A 3 29.01 38.85 60.64
CA ARG A 3 27.88 38.26 59.93
C ARG A 3 28.40 37.55 58.66
N LEU A 4 28.14 36.25 58.55
CA LEU A 4 28.31 35.46 57.34
C LEU A 4 27.11 35.69 56.43
N ILE A 5 27.38 36.11 55.19
CA ILE A 5 26.38 36.22 54.14
C ILE A 5 26.43 34.91 53.31
N LEU A 6 25.37 34.09 53.35
CA LEU A 6 25.18 32.96 52.47
C LEU A 6 24.65 33.45 51.13
N ILE A 7 25.34 33.12 50.05
CA ILE A 7 24.88 33.29 48.68
C ILE A 7 24.21 31.98 48.24
N PRO A 8 22.97 31.95 47.77
CA PRO A 8 22.39 30.74 47.22
C PRO A 8 22.92 30.50 45.78
N ALA A 9 23.45 29.30 45.57
CA ALA A 9 23.85 28.81 44.25
C ALA A 9 22.59 28.60 43.38
N LEU A 10 22.49 29.34 42.27
CA LEU A 10 21.48 29.13 41.24
C LEU A 10 21.87 27.86 40.45
N LEU A 11 21.06 26.80 40.58
CA LEU A 11 21.12 25.64 39.63
C LEU A 11 20.52 26.11 38.31
N LEU A 12 21.36 26.30 37.30
CA LEU A 12 20.93 26.34 35.90
C LEU A 12 20.54 24.94 35.45
N ALA A 13 19.24 24.69 35.36
CA ALA A 13 18.71 23.53 34.65
C ALA A 13 18.91 23.77 33.15
N ALA A 14 19.86 23.06 32.53
CA ALA A 14 19.98 23.03 31.10
C ALA A 14 18.81 22.26 30.49
N PHE A 15 17.84 22.99 29.94
CA PHE A 15 16.84 22.42 29.04
C PHE A 15 17.54 22.00 27.75
N GLY A 16 17.87 20.72 27.64
CA GLY A 16 18.28 20.10 26.41
C GLY A 16 17.07 20.10 25.46
N THR A 17 17.02 21.06 24.53
CA THR A 17 16.13 20.97 23.38
C THR A 17 16.61 19.79 22.53
N ALA A 18 15.90 18.68 22.60
CA ALA A 18 16.04 17.60 21.62
C ALA A 18 15.64 18.17 20.25
N LEU A 19 16.64 18.58 19.49
CA LEU A 19 16.48 18.83 18.05
C LEU A 19 16.14 17.48 17.42
N ALA A 20 14.86 17.30 17.05
CA ALA A 20 14.47 16.25 16.14
C ALA A 20 15.31 16.43 14.88
N GLN A 21 16.26 15.53 14.64
CA GLN A 21 16.98 15.46 13.38
C GLN A 21 15.95 15.13 12.31
N THR A 22 15.50 16.14 11.58
CA THR A 22 14.76 15.93 10.34
C THR A 22 15.70 15.21 9.39
N ALA A 23 15.33 13.98 8.99
CA ALA A 23 16.01 13.29 7.88
C ALA A 23 16.11 14.25 6.69
N ALA A 24 17.23 14.22 5.99
CA ALA A 24 17.49 15.14 4.89
C ALA A 24 16.34 15.00 3.86
N GLN A 25 15.54 16.06 3.73
CA GLN A 25 14.43 16.08 2.77
C GLN A 25 14.99 15.95 1.36
N GLN A 26 14.60 14.88 0.65
CA GLN A 26 14.95 14.76 -0.76
C GLN A 26 14.25 15.89 -1.55
N PRO A 27 14.91 16.47 -2.57
CA PRO A 27 14.30 17.48 -3.40
C PRO A 27 13.09 16.89 -4.15
N ALA A 28 12.07 17.71 -4.38
CA ALA A 28 10.94 17.31 -5.20
C ALA A 28 11.37 17.19 -6.66
N SER A 29 11.00 16.09 -7.32
CA SER A 29 11.20 15.92 -8.76
C SER A 29 9.93 16.32 -9.48
N VAL A 30 10.05 17.29 -10.37
CA VAL A 30 8.94 17.86 -11.17
C VAL A 30 9.33 17.82 -12.63
N SER A 31 8.55 17.13 -13.45
CA SER A 31 8.79 17.11 -14.88
C SER A 31 7.47 17.07 -15.66
N GLY A 32 7.47 17.70 -16.85
CA GLY A 32 6.37 17.68 -17.80
C GLY A 32 6.86 17.30 -19.18
N GLY A 33 5.95 16.84 -20.02
CA GLY A 33 6.24 16.42 -21.39
C GLY A 33 5.34 15.25 -21.83
N ILE A 34 5.87 14.38 -22.66
CA ILE A 34 5.15 13.18 -23.09
C ILE A 34 5.23 12.14 -21.94
N LEU A 35 4.06 11.73 -21.44
CA LEU A 35 3.99 10.60 -20.52
C LEU A 35 4.27 9.31 -21.28
N ARG A 36 5.21 8.52 -20.82
CA ARG A 36 5.46 7.15 -21.30
C ARG A 36 5.22 6.16 -20.19
N ALA A 37 4.57 5.06 -20.54
CA ALA A 37 4.37 3.92 -19.64
C ALA A 37 4.98 2.67 -20.25
N GLY A 38 5.48 1.79 -19.39
CA GLY A 38 5.93 0.46 -19.78
C GLY A 38 5.54 -0.56 -18.73
N THR A 39 5.12 -1.74 -19.15
CA THR A 39 4.60 -2.72 -18.20
C THR A 39 5.09 -4.13 -18.51
N ALA A 40 5.23 -4.95 -17.48
CA ALA A 40 5.60 -6.36 -17.60
C ALA A 40 5.06 -7.18 -16.42
N LYS A 41 4.84 -8.47 -16.68
CA LYS A 41 4.44 -9.47 -15.68
C LYS A 41 5.43 -10.64 -15.73
N VAL A 42 5.94 -11.04 -14.57
CA VAL A 42 6.85 -12.19 -14.45
C VAL A 42 6.43 -13.06 -13.28
N ASN A 43 6.58 -14.38 -13.45
CA ASN A 43 6.33 -15.34 -12.37
C ASN A 43 7.47 -15.27 -11.35
N ILE A 44 7.09 -15.15 -10.06
CA ILE A 44 7.99 -15.11 -8.91
C ILE A 44 7.74 -16.25 -7.92
N THR A 45 6.91 -17.23 -8.30
CA THR A 45 6.70 -18.42 -7.47
C THR A 45 8.06 -19.05 -7.16
N PRO A 46 8.38 -19.36 -5.89
CA PRO A 46 9.67 -19.94 -5.54
C PRO A 46 9.96 -21.23 -6.33
N GLU A 47 11.20 -21.42 -6.77
CA GLU A 47 11.62 -22.63 -7.50
C GLU A 47 11.52 -23.90 -6.66
N LYS A 48 11.67 -23.74 -5.34
CA LYS A 48 11.51 -24.83 -4.34
C LYS A 48 10.53 -24.37 -3.29
N PRO A 49 9.23 -24.47 -3.58
CA PRO A 49 8.20 -24.04 -2.63
C PRO A 49 8.17 -24.97 -1.42
N ARG A 50 7.90 -24.39 -0.25
CA ARG A 50 7.75 -25.16 1.02
C ARG A 50 6.46 -25.94 1.04
N TYR A 51 5.43 -25.39 0.39
CA TYR A 51 4.09 -25.95 0.34
C TYR A 51 3.65 -26.15 -1.11
N PRO A 52 2.64 -27.00 -1.39
CA PRO A 52 2.04 -27.11 -2.71
C PRO A 52 1.63 -25.74 -3.26
N VAL A 53 1.74 -25.57 -4.57
CA VAL A 53 1.34 -24.34 -5.23
C VAL A 53 -0.06 -24.49 -5.77
N HIS A 54 -1.01 -23.76 -5.20
CA HIS A 54 -2.38 -23.69 -5.70
C HIS A 54 -2.44 -22.79 -6.94
N ASP A 55 -1.87 -21.57 -6.84
CA ASP A 55 -1.73 -20.66 -7.97
C ASP A 55 -0.39 -19.91 -7.92
N SER A 56 0.03 -19.47 -9.11
CA SER A 56 1.33 -18.82 -9.28
C SER A 56 1.35 -17.41 -8.70
N LEU A 57 2.48 -17.04 -8.08
CA LEU A 57 2.76 -15.68 -7.62
C LEU A 57 3.43 -14.89 -8.73
N TYR A 58 3.04 -13.62 -8.89
CA TYR A 58 3.59 -12.74 -9.91
C TYR A 58 4.14 -11.45 -9.33
N ALA A 59 5.16 -10.91 -10.01
CA ALA A 59 5.52 -9.50 -9.94
C ALA A 59 4.99 -8.81 -11.20
N ARG A 60 4.25 -7.72 -11.00
CA ARG A 60 3.72 -6.89 -12.07
C ARG A 60 4.36 -5.52 -11.97
N THR A 61 5.05 -5.11 -13.02
CA THR A 61 5.83 -3.88 -13.07
C THR A 61 5.14 -2.84 -13.94
N LEU A 62 5.11 -1.61 -13.49
CA LEU A 62 4.72 -0.42 -14.24
C LEU A 62 5.81 0.62 -14.10
N VAL A 63 6.44 1.02 -15.20
CA VAL A 63 7.36 2.14 -15.28
C VAL A 63 6.64 3.33 -15.88
N LEU A 64 6.76 4.49 -15.26
CA LEU A 64 6.23 5.77 -15.73
C LEU A 64 7.37 6.76 -15.93
N GLU A 65 7.35 7.48 -17.03
CA GLU A 65 8.39 8.44 -17.39
C GLU A 65 7.76 9.72 -17.98
N ALA A 66 8.17 10.87 -17.49
CA ALA A 66 7.88 12.17 -18.09
C ALA A 66 9.10 13.08 -17.90
N GLY A 67 9.68 13.56 -19.02
CA GLY A 67 10.95 14.30 -18.99
C GLY A 67 12.04 13.53 -18.25
N ASP A 68 12.64 14.13 -17.23
CA ASP A 68 13.74 13.54 -16.45
C ASP A 68 13.27 12.69 -15.27
N VAL A 69 11.97 12.66 -14.99
CA VAL A 69 11.40 11.87 -13.89
C VAL A 69 10.99 10.49 -14.39
N ARG A 70 11.53 9.47 -13.77
CA ARG A 70 11.18 8.07 -14.04
C ARG A 70 10.93 7.35 -12.72
N ILE A 71 9.72 6.86 -12.53
CA ILE A 71 9.34 6.07 -11.35
C ILE A 71 8.87 4.67 -11.76
N ALA A 72 8.97 3.73 -10.85
CA ALA A 72 8.45 2.38 -11.08
C ALA A 72 7.65 1.88 -9.87
N PHE A 73 6.54 1.21 -10.18
CA PHE A 73 5.77 0.40 -9.23
C PHE A 73 5.97 -1.07 -9.58
N ILE A 74 6.29 -1.87 -8.58
CA ILE A 74 6.32 -3.34 -8.69
C ILE A 74 5.34 -3.90 -7.67
N SER A 75 4.19 -4.36 -8.14
CA SER A 75 3.22 -5.10 -7.33
C SER A 75 3.69 -6.55 -7.19
N LEU A 76 3.76 -7.02 -5.96
CA LEU A 76 4.26 -8.35 -5.59
C LEU A 76 3.13 -9.17 -4.95
N ASP A 77 2.87 -10.37 -5.47
CA ASP A 77 1.95 -11.33 -4.84
C ASP A 77 2.64 -11.99 -3.62
N LEU A 78 3.07 -11.16 -2.66
CA LEU A 78 3.79 -11.56 -1.44
C LEU A 78 3.13 -10.94 -0.20
N GLY A 79 3.42 -11.52 0.96
CA GLY A 79 2.93 -11.01 2.25
C GLY A 79 3.55 -9.65 2.58
N VAL A 80 4.78 -9.67 3.05
CA VAL A 80 5.62 -8.48 3.21
C VAL A 80 6.98 -8.79 2.60
N TYR A 81 7.41 -7.95 1.69
CA TYR A 81 8.75 -8.02 1.14
C TYR A 81 9.35 -6.62 1.05
N THR A 82 10.45 -6.43 1.75
CA THR A 82 11.25 -5.21 1.76
C THR A 82 12.71 -5.61 1.54
N ASN A 83 13.40 -4.99 0.59
CA ASN A 83 14.81 -5.30 0.33
C ASN A 83 15.51 -4.11 -0.32
N GLU A 84 16.30 -3.40 0.47
CA GLU A 84 17.01 -2.20 0.03
C GLU A 84 18.09 -2.50 -1.02
N ASN A 85 18.72 -3.69 -0.98
CA ASN A 85 19.70 -4.07 -1.97
C ASN A 85 19.06 -4.22 -3.36
N ILE A 86 17.91 -4.93 -3.44
CA ILE A 86 17.14 -5.05 -4.69
C ILE A 86 16.68 -3.67 -5.16
N ARG A 87 16.07 -2.87 -4.27
CA ARG A 87 15.56 -1.54 -4.62
C ARG A 87 16.67 -0.68 -5.21
N ARG A 88 17.77 -0.52 -4.49
CA ARG A 88 18.91 0.31 -4.92
C ARG A 88 19.55 -0.20 -6.21
N THR A 89 19.71 -1.52 -6.36
CA THR A 89 20.26 -2.12 -7.58
C THR A 89 19.40 -1.79 -8.80
N LEU A 90 18.08 -1.93 -8.70
CA LEU A 90 17.18 -1.64 -9.80
C LEU A 90 17.09 -0.13 -10.07
N MET A 91 17.05 0.72 -9.04
CA MET A 91 17.04 2.17 -9.21
C MET A 91 18.28 2.65 -9.99
N GLN A 92 19.46 2.20 -9.59
CA GLN A 92 20.72 2.57 -10.26
C GLN A 92 20.76 2.05 -11.70
N ARG A 93 20.39 0.78 -11.91
CA ARG A 93 20.44 0.14 -13.24
C ARG A 93 19.52 0.78 -14.26
N TYR A 94 18.35 1.23 -13.84
CA TYR A 94 17.32 1.78 -14.75
C TYR A 94 17.15 3.30 -14.65
N GLY A 95 17.99 3.98 -13.88
CA GLY A 95 17.93 5.43 -13.72
C GLY A 95 16.59 5.89 -13.16
N LEU A 96 16.09 5.23 -12.11
CA LEU A 96 14.80 5.57 -11.52
C LEU A 96 14.98 6.69 -10.50
N THR A 97 14.09 7.67 -10.56
CA THR A 97 13.92 8.69 -9.52
C THR A 97 13.41 8.04 -8.23
N GLU A 98 12.47 7.06 -8.37
CA GLU A 98 11.92 6.33 -7.24
C GLU A 98 11.43 4.94 -7.67
N LEU A 99 11.53 3.96 -6.75
CA LEU A 99 11.02 2.60 -6.93
C LEU A 99 10.16 2.21 -5.73
N TYR A 100 8.95 1.77 -6.02
CA TYR A 100 7.94 1.33 -5.05
C TYR A 100 7.73 -0.18 -5.16
N LEU A 101 7.98 -0.90 -4.07
CA LEU A 101 7.62 -2.31 -3.92
C LEU A 101 6.29 -2.38 -3.18
N SER A 102 5.21 -2.71 -3.89
CA SER A 102 3.86 -2.80 -3.33
C SER A 102 3.51 -4.26 -3.09
N ASN A 103 3.33 -4.64 -1.83
CA ASN A 103 2.95 -6.00 -1.47
C ASN A 103 1.43 -6.16 -1.54
N SER A 104 0.94 -7.24 -2.15
CA SER A 104 -0.48 -7.59 -2.06
C SER A 104 -0.89 -7.92 -0.63
N HIS A 105 0.07 -8.40 0.15
CA HIS A 105 -0.08 -8.88 1.52
C HIS A 105 -0.83 -10.21 1.63
N THR A 106 -0.72 -11.08 0.60
CA THR A 106 -1.29 -12.43 0.70
C THR A 106 -0.71 -13.19 1.90
N HIS A 107 -1.58 -13.80 2.69
CA HIS A 107 -1.20 -14.63 3.84
C HIS A 107 -0.82 -16.07 3.44
N SER A 108 -1.04 -16.43 2.19
CA SER A 108 -0.66 -17.73 1.61
C SER A 108 0.56 -17.62 0.66
N GLY A 109 1.33 -16.53 0.77
CA GLY A 109 2.55 -16.34 -0.03
C GLY A 109 3.77 -17.01 0.58
N GLN A 110 4.82 -17.08 -0.21
CA GLN A 110 6.16 -17.45 0.25
C GLN A 110 7.19 -16.55 -0.41
N ASN A 111 8.00 -15.87 0.40
CA ASN A 111 9.06 -15.02 -0.11
C ASN A 111 10.14 -15.85 -0.82
N PRO A 112 10.46 -15.54 -2.08
CA PRO A 112 11.57 -16.19 -2.81
C PRO A 112 12.92 -15.78 -2.21
N ARG A 113 13.98 -16.53 -2.57
CA ARG A 113 15.35 -16.12 -2.25
C ARG A 113 15.70 -14.83 -2.98
N GLU A 114 16.46 -13.96 -2.33
CA GLU A 114 16.82 -12.63 -2.85
C GLU A 114 17.39 -12.67 -4.27
N ALA A 115 18.39 -13.53 -4.52
CA ALA A 115 19.03 -13.63 -5.84
C ALA A 115 18.03 -14.00 -6.95
N PHE A 116 17.13 -14.95 -6.68
CA PHE A 116 16.08 -15.33 -7.60
C PHE A 116 15.11 -14.18 -7.85
N LEU A 117 14.66 -13.52 -6.79
CA LEU A 117 13.73 -12.42 -6.94
C LEU A 117 14.37 -11.23 -7.68
N LEU A 118 15.62 -10.89 -7.38
CA LEU A 118 16.35 -9.84 -8.11
C LEU A 118 16.44 -10.16 -9.62
N GLU A 119 16.75 -11.41 -9.99
CA GLU A 119 16.76 -11.83 -11.40
C GLU A 119 15.39 -11.62 -12.06
N ARG A 120 14.30 -12.01 -11.37
CA ARG A 120 12.94 -11.90 -11.89
C ARG A 120 12.50 -10.45 -12.01
N LEU A 121 12.78 -9.62 -11.01
CA LEU A 121 12.45 -8.20 -11.05
C LEU A 121 13.28 -7.43 -12.07
N ASP A 122 14.56 -7.77 -12.25
CA ASP A 122 15.39 -7.21 -13.32
C ASP A 122 14.82 -7.58 -14.70
N LYS A 123 14.40 -8.85 -14.90
CA LYS A 123 13.72 -9.26 -16.11
C LYS A 123 12.45 -8.44 -16.36
N ALA A 124 11.62 -8.25 -15.32
CA ALA A 124 10.39 -7.47 -15.43
C ALA A 124 10.68 -6.00 -15.78
N MET A 125 11.65 -5.38 -15.11
CA MET A 125 12.08 -4.02 -15.41
C MET A 125 12.59 -3.89 -16.84
N ARG A 126 13.45 -4.79 -17.30
CA ARG A 126 13.98 -4.77 -18.66
C ARG A 126 12.86 -4.89 -19.71
N LEU A 127 11.88 -5.78 -19.50
CA LEU A 127 10.74 -5.94 -20.39
C LEU A 127 9.85 -4.68 -20.39
N ALA A 128 9.56 -4.11 -19.22
CA ALA A 128 8.79 -2.89 -19.12
C ALA A 128 9.49 -1.71 -19.80
N MET A 129 10.80 -1.57 -19.60
CA MET A 129 11.60 -0.52 -20.25
C MET A 129 11.66 -0.68 -21.76
N ALA A 130 11.79 -1.90 -22.27
CA ALA A 130 11.82 -2.18 -23.72
C ALA A 130 10.45 -1.96 -24.39
N GLY A 131 9.35 -2.24 -23.66
CA GLY A 131 7.97 -2.13 -24.14
C GLY A 131 7.29 -0.79 -23.87
N ARG A 132 8.04 0.28 -23.59
CA ARG A 132 7.45 1.60 -23.31
C ARG A 132 6.68 2.15 -24.51
N PHE A 133 5.57 2.79 -24.22
CA PHE A 133 4.70 3.45 -25.19
C PHE A 133 4.33 4.85 -24.69
N GLU A 134 3.98 5.75 -25.60
CA GLU A 134 3.37 7.03 -25.25
C GLU A 134 1.99 6.78 -24.70
N ALA A 135 1.75 7.25 -23.47
CA ALA A 135 0.60 6.90 -22.69
C ALA A 135 -0.31 8.09 -22.41
N ARG A 136 -1.60 7.83 -22.42
CA ARG A 136 -2.62 8.67 -21.80
C ARG A 136 -3.08 8.00 -20.52
N VAL A 137 -3.38 8.78 -19.49
CA VAL A 137 -3.80 8.28 -18.18
C VAL A 137 -5.19 8.81 -17.84
N SER A 138 -6.00 7.94 -17.25
CA SER A 138 -7.29 8.30 -16.66
C SER A 138 -7.49 7.53 -15.37
N ALA A 139 -8.24 8.10 -14.43
CA ALA A 139 -8.42 7.50 -13.12
C ALA A 139 -9.80 7.79 -12.53
N GLY A 140 -10.25 6.94 -11.63
CA GLY A 140 -11.51 7.11 -10.94
C GLY A 140 -11.75 6.07 -9.87
N HIS A 141 -12.90 6.20 -9.21
CA HIS A 141 -13.39 5.28 -8.19
C HIS A 141 -14.82 4.84 -8.50
N ARG A 142 -15.14 3.61 -8.12
CA ARG A 142 -16.47 3.06 -8.25
C ARG A 142 -16.85 2.32 -6.98
N SER A 143 -17.86 2.82 -6.29
CA SER A 143 -18.47 2.11 -5.16
C SER A 143 -19.37 0.98 -5.65
N PHE A 144 -19.36 -0.11 -4.91
CA PHE A 144 -20.21 -1.28 -5.15
C PHE A 144 -20.59 -1.92 -3.82
N PHE A 145 -21.32 -3.03 -3.84
CA PHE A 145 -21.70 -3.69 -2.59
C PHE A 145 -20.44 -4.16 -1.84
N PRO A 146 -20.43 -4.06 -0.50
CA PRO A 146 -19.26 -4.39 0.30
C PRO A 146 -18.82 -5.85 0.15
N ILE A 147 -17.52 -6.05 -0.08
CA ILE A 147 -16.85 -7.37 -0.02
C ILE A 147 -15.76 -7.39 1.04
N ALA A 148 -15.67 -6.35 1.85
CA ALA A 148 -14.78 -6.21 3.00
C ALA A 148 -15.57 -5.67 4.19
N PHE A 149 -15.03 -5.85 5.40
CA PHE A 149 -15.55 -5.29 6.64
C PHE A 149 -14.41 -4.84 7.55
N ASN A 150 -14.69 -3.91 8.47
CA ASN A 150 -13.72 -3.54 9.50
C ASN A 150 -13.70 -4.62 10.57
N ARG A 151 -12.54 -5.21 10.79
CA ARG A 151 -12.34 -6.32 11.72
C ARG A 151 -12.22 -5.91 13.18
N LEU A 152 -11.97 -4.62 13.46
CA LEU A 152 -11.94 -4.08 14.82
C LEU A 152 -13.35 -3.72 15.27
N ILE A 153 -13.99 -4.62 15.99
CA ILE A 153 -15.38 -4.48 16.45
C ILE A 153 -15.36 -3.96 17.89
N VAL A 154 -15.97 -2.80 18.13
CA VAL A 154 -16.10 -2.23 19.47
C VAL A 154 -17.12 -3.06 20.27
N ARG A 155 -16.70 -3.57 21.41
CA ARG A 155 -17.52 -4.38 22.33
C ARG A 155 -18.17 -3.50 23.42
N ASP A 156 -19.08 -4.10 24.18
CA ASP A 156 -19.82 -3.40 25.26
C ASP A 156 -18.93 -2.77 26.33
N ASN A 157 -17.72 -3.30 26.52
CA ASN A 157 -16.71 -2.74 27.42
C ASN A 157 -16.00 -1.50 26.87
N GLY A 158 -16.37 -1.04 25.68
CA GLY A 158 -15.77 0.13 24.99
C GLY A 158 -14.41 -0.12 24.33
N ARG A 159 -13.91 -1.38 24.34
CA ARG A 159 -12.66 -1.77 23.67
C ARG A 159 -12.95 -2.37 22.30
N ALA A 160 -12.05 -2.13 21.36
CA ALA A 160 -12.09 -2.87 20.10
C ALA A 160 -11.40 -4.22 20.26
N MET A 161 -12.00 -5.24 19.66
CA MET A 161 -11.43 -6.57 19.57
C MET A 161 -11.56 -7.06 18.12
N GLU A 162 -10.61 -7.90 17.72
CA GLU A 162 -10.70 -8.60 16.46
C GLU A 162 -11.98 -9.45 16.40
N SER A 163 -12.54 -9.56 15.20
CA SER A 163 -13.74 -10.38 15.02
C SER A 163 -13.51 -11.88 15.31
N TRP A 164 -12.24 -12.31 15.29
CA TRP A 164 -11.83 -13.70 15.59
C TRP A 164 -11.23 -13.88 17.00
N GLU A 165 -11.12 -12.81 17.81
CA GLU A 165 -10.72 -12.93 19.20
C GLU A 165 -11.89 -13.47 20.04
N GLY A 166 -11.73 -14.63 20.56
CA GLY A 166 -12.69 -15.36 21.38
C GLY A 166 -12.15 -16.73 21.69
N ASP A 167 -12.96 -17.58 22.28
CA ASP A 167 -12.57 -18.92 22.71
C ASP A 167 -12.21 -19.87 21.55
N ASP A 168 -12.50 -19.46 20.32
CA ASP A 168 -12.27 -20.26 19.12
C ASP A 168 -11.66 -19.43 17.97
N HIS A 169 -10.34 -19.30 18.00
CA HIS A 169 -9.55 -18.55 17.00
C HIS A 169 -9.65 -19.09 15.57
N TYR A 170 -10.29 -20.22 15.38
CA TYR A 170 -10.28 -20.98 14.12
C TYR A 170 -11.65 -21.05 13.45
N LEU A 171 -12.67 -20.51 14.08
CA LEU A 171 -13.97 -20.40 13.44
C LEU A 171 -13.97 -19.30 12.37
N PRO A 172 -14.79 -19.46 11.32
CA PRO A 172 -14.99 -18.41 10.35
C PRO A 172 -15.43 -17.12 11.06
N VAL A 173 -14.59 -16.12 10.99
CA VAL A 173 -14.88 -14.81 11.55
C VAL A 173 -15.97 -14.14 10.75
N ASN A 174 -16.97 -13.55 11.44
CA ASN A 174 -18.08 -12.90 10.78
C ASN A 174 -18.88 -13.84 9.86
N THR A 175 -19.32 -15.00 10.41
CA THR A 175 -20.14 -16.01 9.73
C THR A 175 -21.40 -15.42 9.09
N ASP A 176 -22.00 -14.43 9.75
CA ASP A 176 -23.21 -13.73 9.27
C ASP A 176 -22.93 -12.70 8.19
N ARG A 177 -21.65 -12.49 7.83
CA ARG A 177 -21.19 -11.53 6.84
C ARG A 177 -21.73 -10.11 7.08
N LEU A 178 -21.69 -9.68 8.34
CA LEU A 178 -22.06 -8.33 8.71
C LEU A 178 -20.97 -7.35 8.27
N VAL A 179 -21.40 -6.24 7.69
CA VAL A 179 -20.50 -5.18 7.27
C VAL A 179 -20.32 -4.19 8.41
N HIS A 180 -19.30 -4.41 9.22
CA HIS A 180 -18.89 -3.45 10.23
C HIS A 180 -18.05 -2.33 9.58
N GLY A 181 -18.30 -1.09 9.98
CA GLY A 181 -17.58 0.09 9.49
C GLY A 181 -16.55 0.65 10.47
N PRO A 182 -15.76 1.65 10.05
CA PRO A 182 -15.73 2.21 8.70
C PRO A 182 -15.08 1.30 7.66
N ILE A 183 -15.56 1.40 6.41
CA ILE A 183 -15.02 0.72 5.22
C ILE A 183 -14.95 1.70 4.06
N ASP A 184 -14.16 1.38 3.05
CA ASP A 184 -14.25 2.00 1.73
C ASP A 184 -14.76 0.96 0.72
N PRO A 185 -16.04 1.00 0.32
CA PRO A 185 -16.60 0.01 -0.58
C PRO A 185 -16.30 0.29 -2.06
N SER A 186 -15.26 1.06 -2.35
CA SER A 186 -14.93 1.41 -3.72
C SER A 186 -13.64 0.73 -4.20
N VAL A 187 -13.64 0.32 -5.47
CA VAL A 187 -12.42 0.05 -6.20
C VAL A 187 -11.95 1.34 -6.87
N GLY A 188 -10.64 1.61 -6.80
CA GLY A 188 -9.97 2.65 -7.55
C GLY A 188 -9.25 2.05 -8.77
N VAL A 189 -9.30 2.75 -9.91
CA VAL A 189 -8.57 2.35 -11.12
C VAL A 189 -7.79 3.52 -11.67
N ILE A 190 -6.51 3.29 -11.99
CA ILE A 190 -5.73 4.16 -12.87
C ILE A 190 -5.46 3.38 -14.14
N LYS A 191 -5.90 3.92 -15.28
CA LYS A 191 -5.79 3.28 -16.59
C LYS A 191 -4.75 4.01 -17.45
N PHE A 192 -3.84 3.25 -18.02
CA PHE A 192 -2.86 3.72 -19.01
C PHE A 192 -3.18 3.10 -20.36
N GLU A 193 -3.46 3.94 -21.35
CA GLU A 193 -3.75 3.52 -22.73
C GLU A 193 -2.75 4.15 -23.70
N ASP A 194 -2.48 3.47 -24.80
CA ASP A 194 -1.65 4.04 -25.87
C ASP A 194 -2.43 5.08 -26.68
N LEU A 195 -1.76 5.75 -27.63
CA LEU A 195 -2.37 6.82 -28.41
C LEU A 195 -3.51 6.34 -29.32
N SER A 196 -3.62 5.02 -29.56
CA SER A 196 -4.76 4.44 -30.27
C SER A 196 -6.00 4.21 -29.38
N GLY A 197 -5.87 4.50 -28.06
CA GLY A 197 -6.91 4.26 -27.06
C GLY A 197 -6.96 2.82 -26.55
N GLN A 198 -5.94 1.99 -26.88
CA GLN A 198 -5.87 0.62 -26.38
C GLN A 198 -5.31 0.62 -24.94
N PRO A 199 -6.06 0.14 -23.94
CA PRO A 199 -5.52 -0.06 -22.60
C PRO A 199 -4.35 -1.05 -22.60
N ARG A 200 -3.27 -0.69 -21.91
CA ARG A 200 -2.04 -1.47 -21.81
C ARG A 200 -1.69 -1.85 -20.37
N ALA A 201 -2.01 -0.98 -19.42
CA ALA A 201 -1.83 -1.23 -18.00
C ALA A 201 -2.96 -0.66 -17.16
N LEU A 202 -3.30 -1.36 -16.08
CA LEU A 202 -4.22 -0.90 -15.04
C LEU A 202 -3.53 -1.00 -13.68
N ILE A 203 -3.81 -0.03 -12.82
CA ILE A 203 -3.66 -0.19 -11.36
C ILE A 203 -5.07 -0.41 -10.81
N MET A 204 -5.27 -1.50 -10.10
CA MET A 204 -6.45 -1.81 -9.30
C MET A 204 -6.11 -1.54 -7.84
N ASN A 205 -6.79 -0.59 -7.21
CA ASN A 205 -6.59 -0.23 -5.80
C ASN A 205 -7.82 -0.58 -4.98
N PHE A 206 -7.66 -1.41 -3.97
CA PHE A 206 -8.75 -1.85 -3.10
C PHE A 206 -8.22 -2.10 -1.68
N ALA A 207 -9.07 -1.92 -0.67
CA ALA A 207 -8.69 -2.03 0.74
C ALA A 207 -9.35 -3.26 1.38
N SER A 208 -8.64 -4.39 1.37
CA SER A 208 -9.00 -5.60 2.13
C SER A 208 -7.81 -6.53 2.22
N HIS A 209 -7.56 -7.13 3.39
CA HIS A 209 -6.53 -8.15 3.54
C HIS A 209 -6.78 -9.31 2.55
N PRO A 210 -5.76 -9.82 1.85
CA PRO A 210 -5.87 -11.05 1.07
C PRO A 210 -5.58 -12.26 1.96
N ASP A 211 -6.55 -12.55 2.79
CA ASP A 211 -6.53 -13.62 3.76
C ASP A 211 -7.87 -14.39 3.79
N VAL A 212 -8.50 -14.53 2.60
CA VAL A 212 -9.77 -15.26 2.44
C VAL A 212 -9.64 -16.67 2.94
N VAL A 213 -8.57 -17.37 2.56
CA VAL A 213 -8.27 -18.74 3.05
C VAL A 213 -7.20 -18.76 4.14
N TRP A 214 -6.79 -17.57 4.62
CA TRP A 214 -5.77 -17.42 5.66
C TRP A 214 -4.47 -18.19 5.30
N ASN A 215 -3.73 -18.65 6.31
CA ASN A 215 -2.57 -19.51 6.14
C ASN A 215 -3.06 -20.96 5.96
N ASN A 216 -3.24 -21.39 4.70
CA ASN A 216 -3.80 -22.71 4.39
C ASN A 216 -2.76 -23.77 4.03
N PHE A 217 -1.46 -23.48 4.22
CA PHE A 217 -0.33 -24.34 3.87
C PHE A 217 -0.27 -24.73 2.37
N GLU A 218 -0.80 -23.85 1.53
CA GLU A 218 -0.64 -23.87 0.08
C GLU A 218 -0.26 -22.47 -0.40
N ILE A 219 0.52 -22.36 -1.47
CA ILE A 219 0.93 -21.08 -2.03
C ILE A 219 -0.17 -20.54 -2.92
N SER A 220 -0.63 -19.33 -2.63
CA SER A 220 -1.65 -18.62 -3.39
C SER A 220 -1.48 -17.11 -3.29
N ALA A 221 -1.82 -16.40 -4.36
CA ALA A 221 -1.96 -14.95 -4.36
C ALA A 221 -3.31 -14.49 -3.77
N ASP A 222 -4.12 -15.42 -3.21
CA ASP A 222 -5.45 -15.17 -2.67
C ASP A 222 -6.38 -14.50 -3.70
N TYR A 223 -7.46 -13.83 -3.30
CA TYR A 223 -8.41 -13.19 -4.21
C TYR A 223 -7.75 -12.17 -5.17
N VAL A 224 -6.62 -11.61 -4.79
CA VAL A 224 -5.84 -10.65 -5.61
C VAL A 224 -5.36 -11.28 -6.92
N GLY A 225 -4.83 -12.51 -6.85
CA GLY A 225 -4.39 -13.24 -8.03
C GLY A 225 -5.53 -13.51 -9.00
N TYR A 226 -6.70 -13.86 -8.47
CA TYR A 226 -7.92 -14.09 -9.25
C TYR A 226 -8.47 -12.80 -9.84
N ALA A 227 -8.54 -11.72 -9.06
CA ALA A 227 -9.05 -10.42 -9.53
C ALA A 227 -8.21 -9.84 -10.67
N THR A 228 -6.88 -9.88 -10.53
CA THR A 228 -5.97 -9.39 -11.58
C THR A 228 -6.05 -10.25 -12.83
N ARG A 229 -6.08 -11.59 -12.70
CA ARG A 229 -6.23 -12.50 -13.82
C ARG A 229 -7.53 -12.29 -14.59
N TYR A 230 -8.67 -12.25 -13.92
CA TYR A 230 -9.96 -12.04 -14.59
C TYR A 230 -10.07 -10.66 -15.25
N THR A 231 -9.43 -9.64 -14.66
CA THR A 231 -9.35 -8.32 -15.28
C THR A 231 -8.50 -8.39 -16.55
N GLU A 232 -7.34 -9.03 -16.51
CA GLU A 232 -6.46 -9.23 -17.69
C GLU A 232 -7.19 -10.00 -18.79
N GLU A 233 -7.90 -11.08 -18.46
CA GLU A 233 -8.70 -11.89 -19.38
C GLU A 233 -9.83 -11.09 -20.03
N ALA A 234 -10.54 -10.25 -19.27
CA ALA A 234 -11.62 -9.39 -19.78
C ALA A 234 -11.12 -8.40 -20.84
N PHE A 235 -9.84 -8.01 -20.80
CA PHE A 235 -9.17 -7.21 -21.82
C PHE A 235 -8.44 -8.04 -22.87
N GLY A 236 -8.74 -9.33 -22.99
CA GLY A 236 -8.15 -10.25 -23.98
C GLY A 236 -6.65 -10.48 -23.78
N GLY A 237 -6.15 -10.39 -22.57
CA GLY A 237 -4.74 -10.58 -22.22
C GLY A 237 -3.82 -9.43 -22.66
N LYS A 238 -4.36 -8.32 -23.14
CA LYS A 238 -3.58 -7.17 -23.65
C LYS A 238 -3.20 -6.16 -22.56
N VAL A 239 -3.77 -6.29 -21.38
CA VAL A 239 -3.57 -5.42 -20.23
C VAL A 239 -2.79 -6.18 -19.17
N ASN A 240 -1.83 -5.53 -18.53
CA ASN A 240 -1.25 -5.97 -17.28
C ASN A 240 -1.92 -5.22 -16.12
N CYS A 241 -2.54 -5.95 -15.18
CA CYS A 241 -3.29 -5.36 -14.07
C CYS A 241 -2.48 -5.49 -12.77
N LEU A 242 -1.94 -4.39 -12.29
CA LEU A 242 -1.28 -4.33 -10.99
C LEU A 242 -2.34 -4.16 -9.90
N PHE A 243 -2.32 -5.02 -8.89
CA PHE A 243 -3.07 -4.76 -7.66
C PHE A 243 -2.17 -3.98 -6.69
N ILE A 244 -2.69 -2.90 -6.15
CA ILE A 244 -2.03 -2.13 -5.09
C ILE A 244 -3.00 -1.98 -3.92
N GLN A 245 -2.55 -2.43 -2.75
CA GLN A 245 -3.35 -2.43 -1.53
C GLN A 245 -3.67 -1.00 -1.09
N GLY A 246 -4.88 -0.80 -0.58
CA GLY A 246 -5.28 0.46 0.05
C GLY A 246 -5.01 0.49 1.55
N GLY A 247 -5.82 1.23 2.28
CA GLY A 247 -5.82 1.31 3.75
C GLY A 247 -6.45 0.08 4.38
N ALA A 248 -5.79 -1.08 4.27
CA ALA A 248 -6.36 -2.36 4.64
C ALA A 248 -6.01 -2.84 6.05
N GLY A 249 -5.23 -2.09 6.84
CA GLY A 249 -4.73 -2.53 8.14
C GLY A 249 -5.80 -3.09 9.08
N ASN A 250 -6.99 -2.53 9.08
CA ASN A 250 -8.13 -3.01 9.86
C ASN A 250 -9.29 -3.55 8.99
N GLN A 251 -9.01 -3.94 7.73
CA GLN A 251 -10.03 -4.46 6.82
C GLN A 251 -9.82 -5.95 6.55
N ALA A 252 -10.84 -6.75 6.72
CA ALA A 252 -10.86 -8.18 6.38
C ALA A 252 -11.82 -8.45 5.22
N PRO A 253 -11.58 -9.52 4.44
CA PRO A 253 -12.50 -9.93 3.38
C PRO A 253 -13.79 -10.49 3.97
N LEU A 254 -14.93 -10.10 3.39
CA LEU A 254 -16.25 -10.55 3.83
C LEU A 254 -16.46 -12.07 3.67
N TYR A 255 -15.66 -12.70 2.82
CA TYR A 255 -15.71 -14.12 2.53
C TYR A 255 -14.60 -14.93 3.21
N LYS A 256 -14.01 -14.38 4.28
CA LYS A 256 -12.93 -15.06 5.02
C LYS A 256 -13.36 -16.45 5.49
N ASP A 257 -12.49 -17.43 5.27
CA ASP A 257 -12.55 -18.77 5.87
C ASP A 257 -11.52 -18.87 6.99
N GLY A 258 -11.77 -19.64 8.02
CA GLY A 258 -10.88 -19.76 9.18
C GLY A 258 -9.50 -20.39 8.91
N GLY A 259 -9.27 -20.87 7.69
CA GLY A 259 -8.03 -21.51 7.29
C GLY A 259 -7.78 -22.88 7.89
N ARG A 260 -6.64 -23.45 7.56
CA ARG A 260 -6.16 -24.74 8.11
C ARG A 260 -5.25 -24.48 9.30
N GLN A 261 -5.32 -25.33 10.33
CA GLN A 261 -4.51 -25.18 11.55
C GLN A 261 -3.12 -25.80 11.42
N SER A 262 -3.00 -26.80 10.54
CA SER A 262 -1.74 -27.50 10.27
C SER A 262 -1.72 -28.01 8.83
N PRO A 263 -0.55 -28.43 8.30
CA PRO A 263 -0.48 -29.07 6.98
C PRO A 263 -1.34 -30.34 6.88
N ASP A 264 -1.52 -31.03 7.99
CA ASP A 264 -2.29 -32.28 8.09
C ASP A 264 -3.78 -32.08 8.41
N ASP A 265 -4.23 -30.83 8.53
CA ASP A 265 -5.63 -30.49 8.76
C ASP A 265 -6.48 -30.99 7.56
N PRO A 266 -7.44 -31.90 7.78
CA PRO A 266 -8.21 -32.51 6.71
C PRO A 266 -9.22 -31.53 6.07
N ARG A 267 -9.43 -30.34 6.65
CA ARG A 267 -10.37 -29.37 6.10
C ARG A 267 -9.84 -28.83 4.77
N PRO A 268 -10.63 -28.87 3.68
CA PRO A 268 -10.19 -28.28 2.42
C PRO A 268 -10.19 -26.74 2.53
N ALA A 269 -9.21 -26.09 1.89
CA ALA A 269 -9.29 -24.67 1.69
C ALA A 269 -10.45 -24.34 0.73
N LYS A 270 -11.21 -23.30 1.05
CA LYS A 270 -12.40 -22.90 0.26
C LYS A 270 -12.02 -21.93 -0.85
N TYR A 271 -11.31 -22.42 -1.83
CA TYR A 271 -10.85 -21.63 -2.99
C TYR A 271 -12.00 -21.02 -3.81
N GLU A 272 -13.21 -21.57 -3.72
CA GLU A 272 -14.40 -20.96 -4.30
C GLU A 272 -14.72 -19.58 -3.71
N LEU A 273 -14.31 -19.31 -2.48
CA LEU A 273 -14.47 -17.99 -1.85
C LEU A 273 -13.47 -16.97 -2.42
N ILE A 274 -12.23 -17.43 -2.66
CA ILE A 274 -11.21 -16.64 -3.37
C ILE A 274 -11.70 -16.30 -4.79
N ASP A 275 -12.16 -17.32 -5.54
CA ASP A 275 -12.68 -17.15 -6.88
C ASP A 275 -13.82 -16.15 -6.90
N ARG A 276 -14.80 -16.32 -6.00
CA ARG A 276 -15.95 -15.43 -5.87
C ARG A 276 -15.52 -13.98 -5.62
N MET A 277 -14.66 -13.74 -4.64
CA MET A 277 -14.21 -12.38 -4.31
C MET A 277 -13.41 -11.76 -5.45
N GLY A 278 -12.52 -12.54 -6.07
CA GLY A 278 -11.74 -12.11 -7.22
C GLY A 278 -12.61 -11.71 -8.41
N ARG A 279 -13.66 -12.50 -8.74
CA ARG A 279 -14.62 -12.17 -9.81
C ARG A 279 -15.37 -10.87 -9.51
N LEU A 280 -15.91 -10.71 -8.30
CA LEU A 280 -16.65 -9.52 -7.91
C LEU A 280 -15.81 -8.26 -8.06
N LEU A 281 -14.57 -8.27 -7.56
CA LEU A 281 -13.65 -7.14 -7.66
C LEU A 281 -13.25 -6.87 -9.13
N SER A 282 -12.99 -7.91 -9.91
CA SER A 282 -12.65 -7.79 -11.34
C SER A 282 -13.79 -7.16 -12.15
N ILE A 283 -15.03 -7.59 -11.95
CA ILE A 283 -16.21 -7.05 -12.66
C ILE A 283 -16.29 -5.53 -12.47
N GLU A 284 -16.16 -5.04 -11.24
CA GLU A 284 -16.26 -3.60 -10.97
C GLU A 284 -15.03 -2.83 -11.46
N THR A 285 -13.85 -3.45 -11.41
CA THR A 285 -12.63 -2.89 -12.02
C THR A 285 -12.78 -2.71 -13.53
N VAL A 286 -13.27 -3.73 -14.23
CA VAL A 286 -13.48 -3.69 -15.69
C VAL A 286 -14.54 -2.65 -16.06
N LYS A 287 -15.68 -2.61 -15.37
CA LYS A 287 -16.71 -1.60 -15.60
C LYS A 287 -16.18 -0.19 -15.43
N LEU A 288 -15.38 0.05 -14.36
CA LEU A 288 -14.78 1.36 -14.13
C LEU A 288 -13.77 1.68 -15.23
N ALA A 289 -12.83 0.77 -15.52
CA ALA A 289 -11.80 1.00 -16.54
C ALA A 289 -12.38 1.34 -17.92
N GLN A 290 -13.50 0.70 -18.30
CA GLN A 290 -14.19 0.98 -19.55
C GLN A 290 -14.92 2.31 -19.57
N SER A 291 -15.29 2.86 -18.41
CA SER A 291 -15.95 4.17 -18.29
C SER A 291 -15.00 5.34 -18.18
N LEU A 292 -13.69 5.09 -18.02
CA LEU A 292 -12.68 6.12 -17.89
C LEU A 292 -12.16 6.54 -19.27
N TYR A 293 -12.08 7.85 -19.49
CA TYR A 293 -11.51 8.46 -20.69
C TYR A 293 -10.46 9.50 -20.30
N PRO A 294 -9.26 9.47 -20.91
CA PRO A 294 -8.23 10.47 -20.63
C PRO A 294 -8.59 11.81 -21.32
N ASP A 295 -8.17 12.92 -20.73
CA ASP A 295 -8.16 14.18 -21.45
C ASP A 295 -6.99 14.14 -22.45
N THR A 296 -7.32 14.15 -23.73
CA THR A 296 -6.33 14.05 -24.82
C THR A 296 -5.53 15.32 -25.04
N ARG A 297 -5.90 16.42 -24.35
CA ARG A 297 -5.21 17.72 -24.43
C ARG A 297 -4.18 17.89 -23.33
N GLU A 298 -4.16 16.99 -22.33
CA GLU A 298 -3.23 17.09 -21.23
C GLU A 298 -1.81 16.73 -21.65
N GLU A 299 -0.88 17.56 -21.22
CA GLU A 299 0.54 17.20 -21.23
C GLU A 299 0.85 16.22 -20.09
N GLY A 300 1.65 15.22 -20.39
CA GLY A 300 2.09 14.26 -19.38
C GLY A 300 2.95 14.93 -18.33
N SER A 301 2.67 14.67 -17.05
CA SER A 301 3.51 15.16 -15.96
C SER A 301 3.57 14.16 -14.80
N ILE A 302 4.74 14.10 -14.18
CA ILE A 302 4.97 13.34 -12.95
C ILE A 302 5.61 14.29 -11.94
N LEU A 303 4.92 14.55 -10.84
CA LEU A 303 5.45 15.26 -9.70
C LEU A 303 5.61 14.24 -8.58
N VAL A 304 6.80 14.16 -7.99
CA VAL A 304 7.06 13.20 -6.92
C VAL A 304 7.87 13.83 -5.80
N LYS A 305 7.45 13.58 -4.57
CA LYS A 305 8.16 13.90 -3.35
C LYS A 305 8.20 12.67 -2.47
N ALA A 306 9.36 12.02 -2.40
CA ALA A 306 9.66 11.03 -1.36
C ALA A 306 10.08 11.76 -0.08
N ASP A 307 9.64 11.24 1.06
CA ASP A 307 9.90 11.83 2.37
C ASP A 307 9.95 10.73 3.42
N SER A 308 10.45 11.02 4.61
CA SER A 308 10.43 10.11 5.75
C SER A 308 10.26 10.87 7.07
N LEU A 309 9.77 10.16 8.09
CA LEU A 309 9.71 10.65 9.46
C LEU A 309 10.18 9.57 10.42
N LEU A 310 10.94 9.98 11.42
CA LEU A 310 11.43 9.11 12.47
C LEU A 310 10.47 9.12 13.65
N PHE A 311 10.02 7.94 14.07
CA PHE A 311 9.12 7.74 15.20
C PHE A 311 9.70 6.77 16.21
N THR A 312 9.20 6.84 17.45
CA THR A 312 9.52 5.88 18.50
C THR A 312 8.43 4.81 18.62
N GLY A 313 8.81 3.64 19.13
CA GLY A 313 7.83 2.61 19.49
C GLY A 313 6.84 3.10 20.54
N ARG A 314 5.60 2.65 20.45
CA ARG A 314 4.54 3.00 21.41
C ARG A 314 4.87 2.50 22.82
N PHE A 315 5.26 1.26 22.93
CA PHE A 315 5.52 0.58 24.19
C PHE A 315 7.01 0.49 24.53
N ASP A 316 7.86 0.32 23.54
CA ASP A 316 9.31 0.33 23.68
C ASP A 316 9.92 1.56 23.03
N LYS A 317 10.37 2.50 23.87
CA LYS A 317 10.95 3.78 23.42
C LYS A 317 12.38 3.64 22.87
N THR A 318 12.98 2.45 22.93
CA THR A 318 14.27 2.17 22.28
C THR A 318 14.13 1.84 20.80
N ILE A 319 12.92 1.53 20.35
CA ILE A 319 12.61 1.31 18.94
C ILE A 319 12.53 2.67 18.25
N HIS A 320 13.23 2.81 17.14
CA HIS A 320 13.21 3.99 16.28
C HIS A 320 12.96 3.56 14.84
N ASP A 321 11.80 3.94 14.31
CA ASP A 321 11.37 3.59 12.96
C ASP A 321 11.43 4.81 12.03
N ASP A 322 12.30 4.74 11.03
CA ASP A 322 12.33 5.69 9.90
C ASP A 322 11.34 5.21 8.84
N ILE A 323 10.17 5.85 8.82
CA ILE A 323 9.05 5.44 7.97
C ILE A 323 9.03 6.29 6.72
N HIS A 324 9.18 5.63 5.57
CA HIS A 324 9.18 6.25 4.27
C HIS A 324 7.78 6.28 3.66
N PHE A 325 7.48 7.37 2.98
CA PHE A 325 6.23 7.61 2.26
C PHE A 325 6.49 8.55 1.08
N SER A 326 5.52 8.65 0.17
CA SER A 326 5.63 9.60 -0.94
C SER A 326 4.30 10.23 -1.29
N THR A 327 4.40 11.42 -1.87
CA THR A 327 3.31 12.07 -2.58
C THR A 327 3.64 12.10 -4.05
N ILE A 328 2.76 11.56 -4.89
CA ILE A 328 2.92 11.50 -6.34
C ILE A 328 1.69 12.15 -6.98
N VAL A 329 1.91 12.99 -7.97
CA VAL A 329 0.82 13.59 -8.75
C VAL A 329 1.07 13.32 -10.22
N LEU A 330 0.14 12.62 -10.86
CA LEU A 330 0.17 12.36 -12.30
C LEU A 330 -0.79 13.31 -13.00
N ASN A 331 -0.32 13.93 -14.08
CA ASN A 331 -1.09 14.86 -14.90
C ASN A 331 -1.84 15.92 -14.09
N ARG A 332 -1.28 16.34 -12.97
CA ARG A 332 -1.79 17.38 -12.06
C ARG A 332 -3.14 17.08 -11.38
N HIS A 333 -3.83 15.98 -11.73
CA HIS A 333 -5.16 15.67 -11.20
C HIS A 333 -5.32 14.25 -10.59
N ILE A 334 -4.29 13.42 -10.62
CA ILE A 334 -4.29 12.12 -9.93
C ILE A 334 -3.30 12.19 -8.78
N ALA A 335 -3.80 12.20 -7.55
CA ALA A 335 -2.99 12.34 -6.33
C ALA A 335 -2.83 11.00 -5.62
N ILE A 336 -1.61 10.49 -5.56
CA ILE A 336 -1.28 9.22 -4.94
C ILE A 336 -0.47 9.48 -3.67
N ALA A 337 -1.01 9.02 -2.54
CA ALA A 337 -0.29 8.90 -1.28
C ALA A 337 0.28 7.48 -1.17
N THR A 338 1.59 7.31 -1.00
CA THR A 338 2.17 5.99 -0.70
C THR A 338 2.61 5.93 0.76
N CYS A 339 2.52 4.76 1.38
CA CYS A 339 2.95 4.58 2.75
C CYS A 339 3.50 3.17 2.95
N SER A 340 4.67 3.07 3.57
CA SER A 340 5.18 1.80 4.11
C SER A 340 4.32 1.37 5.29
N GLY A 341 4.08 0.05 5.44
CA GLY A 341 3.25 -0.48 6.52
C GLY A 341 1.79 -0.67 6.13
N GLU A 342 0.97 -0.90 7.14
CA GLU A 342 -0.42 -1.32 7.04
C GLU A 342 -1.38 -0.23 7.55
N PRO A 343 -1.61 0.85 6.77
CA PRO A 343 -2.46 1.95 7.21
C PRO A 343 -3.90 1.48 7.41
N PHE A 344 -4.54 1.98 8.46
CA PHE A 344 -5.95 1.74 8.70
C PHE A 344 -6.81 2.51 7.69
N ILE A 345 -8.04 2.02 7.46
CA ILE A 345 -8.95 2.56 6.44
C ILE A 345 -9.27 4.05 6.63
N GLN A 346 -9.21 4.53 7.86
CA GLN A 346 -9.47 5.92 8.21
C GLN A 346 -8.59 6.88 7.40
N PHE A 347 -7.34 6.54 7.16
CA PHE A 347 -6.41 7.37 6.38
C PHE A 347 -6.79 7.41 4.89
N GLN A 348 -7.28 6.29 4.32
CA GLN A 348 -7.78 6.28 2.94
C GLN A 348 -9.03 7.16 2.79
N LEU A 349 -9.97 7.04 3.73
CA LEU A 349 -11.18 7.84 3.73
C LEU A 349 -10.88 9.33 3.93
N ASP A 350 -9.95 9.65 4.85
CA ASP A 350 -9.53 11.03 5.09
C ASP A 350 -8.80 11.62 3.88
N TRP A 351 -7.90 10.87 3.25
CA TRP A 351 -7.21 11.29 2.02
C TRP A 351 -8.21 11.58 0.90
N LYS A 352 -9.18 10.69 0.68
CA LYS A 352 -10.26 10.91 -0.30
C LYS A 352 -11.07 12.17 0.01
N ARG A 353 -11.40 12.40 1.27
CA ARG A 353 -12.15 13.58 1.69
C ARG A 353 -11.34 14.88 1.48
N ARG A 354 -10.05 14.89 1.85
CA ARG A 354 -9.16 16.06 1.71
C ARG A 354 -8.88 16.44 0.25
N MET A 355 -8.90 15.45 -0.65
CA MET A 355 -8.68 15.67 -2.08
C MET A 355 -9.96 15.95 -2.87
N GLN A 356 -11.11 15.97 -2.22
CA GLN A 356 -12.39 16.20 -2.90
C GLN A 356 -12.43 17.56 -3.60
N GLY A 357 -12.60 17.55 -4.93
CA GLY A 357 -12.58 18.76 -5.75
C GLY A 357 -11.18 19.23 -6.18
N GLU A 358 -10.12 18.62 -5.64
CA GLU A 358 -8.72 18.96 -5.96
C GLU A 358 -8.13 17.98 -6.98
N ALA A 359 -8.24 16.69 -6.70
CA ALA A 359 -7.66 15.62 -7.52
C ALA A 359 -8.40 14.30 -7.29
N THR A 360 -8.16 13.32 -8.17
CA THR A 360 -8.59 11.93 -7.96
C THR A 360 -7.60 11.23 -7.01
N PRO A 361 -7.98 10.95 -5.77
CA PRO A 361 -7.06 10.48 -4.74
C PRO A 361 -6.90 8.96 -4.74
N PHE A 362 -5.67 8.48 -4.49
CA PHE A 362 -5.37 7.08 -4.23
C PHE A 362 -4.49 6.96 -3.00
N LEU A 363 -4.78 6.01 -2.13
CA LEU A 363 -3.86 5.58 -1.08
C LEU A 363 -3.27 4.22 -1.49
N PHE A 364 -1.94 4.19 -1.65
CA PHE A 364 -1.16 2.99 -1.86
C PHE A 364 -0.48 2.62 -0.53
N GLY A 365 -1.21 1.92 0.32
CA GLY A 365 -0.68 1.26 1.49
C GLY A 365 0.19 0.05 1.10
N TYR A 366 0.89 -0.55 2.06
CA TYR A 366 1.74 -1.71 1.81
C TYR A 366 2.79 -1.48 0.72
N THR A 367 3.11 -0.20 0.48
CA THR A 367 3.99 0.26 -0.59
C THR A 367 5.28 0.81 -0.01
N TRP A 368 6.33 0.02 -0.11
CA TRP A 368 7.63 0.30 0.48
C TRP A 368 8.58 0.92 -0.53
N ASN A 369 9.26 2.00 -0.13
CA ASN A 369 10.26 2.70 -0.91
C ASN A 369 11.54 3.04 -0.12
N GLY A 370 11.82 2.26 0.92
CA GLY A 370 12.96 2.43 1.82
C GLY A 370 12.52 2.47 3.28
N GLY A 371 13.47 2.63 4.17
CA GLY A 371 13.23 2.68 5.60
C GLY A 371 12.73 1.37 6.20
N ARG A 372 12.24 1.46 7.43
CA ARG A 372 11.71 0.31 8.15
C ARG A 372 10.25 0.05 7.78
N TRP A 373 9.85 -1.22 7.83
CA TRP A 373 8.44 -1.63 7.76
C TRP A 373 7.82 -1.54 9.15
N PRO A 374 6.86 -0.62 9.40
CA PRO A 374 6.35 -0.34 10.76
C PRO A 374 5.21 -1.27 11.19
N ASN A 375 4.88 -2.30 10.41
CA ASN A 375 3.66 -3.09 10.55
C ASN A 375 2.40 -2.20 10.47
N TYR A 376 1.53 -2.20 11.48
CA TYR A 376 0.28 -1.45 11.47
C TYR A 376 0.44 0.04 11.74
N LEU A 377 -0.40 0.82 11.07
CA LEU A 377 -0.51 2.26 11.23
C LEU A 377 -1.96 2.63 11.63
N PRO A 378 -2.31 2.46 12.93
CA PRO A 378 -3.64 2.81 13.43
C PRO A 378 -3.82 4.31 13.57
N ASP A 379 -5.03 4.82 13.30
CA ASP A 379 -5.41 6.17 13.68
C ASP A 379 -5.52 6.33 15.21
N ILE A 380 -5.46 7.56 15.71
CA ILE A 380 -5.49 7.87 17.17
C ILE A 380 -6.68 7.19 17.86
N ARG A 381 -7.88 7.23 17.24
CA ARG A 381 -9.07 6.63 17.83
C ARG A 381 -8.93 5.12 17.94
N SER A 382 -8.52 4.46 16.87
CA SER A 382 -8.30 3.00 16.86
C SER A 382 -7.18 2.60 17.82
N ALA A 383 -6.08 3.36 17.89
CA ALA A 383 -5.02 3.15 18.86
C ALA A 383 -5.52 3.21 20.31
N CYS A 384 -6.46 4.13 20.63
CA CYS A 384 -7.04 4.25 21.95
C CYS A 384 -8.08 3.16 22.27
N LEU A 385 -8.83 2.69 21.27
CA LEU A 385 -9.80 1.60 21.45
C LEU A 385 -9.12 0.24 21.63
N GLY A 386 -7.93 0.05 21.05
CA GLY A 386 -7.17 -1.19 21.11
C GLY A 386 -7.55 -2.19 20.03
N GLY A 387 -7.12 -3.42 20.22
CA GLY A 387 -7.29 -4.54 19.29
C GLY A 387 -6.05 -4.79 18.43
N PHE A 388 -6.08 -5.85 17.62
CA PHE A 388 -4.95 -6.30 16.83
C PHE A 388 -4.45 -5.20 15.85
N GLY A 389 -3.16 -4.95 15.86
CA GLY A 389 -2.56 -3.88 15.07
C GLY A 389 -2.76 -2.47 15.64
N ALA A 390 -3.57 -2.31 16.69
CA ALA A 390 -3.80 -1.03 17.36
C ALA A 390 -3.09 -0.92 18.72
N ASP A 391 -3.15 -1.97 19.55
CA ASP A 391 -2.43 -2.04 20.83
C ASP A 391 -1.91 -3.44 21.18
N ASN A 392 -2.20 -4.44 20.35
CA ASN A 392 -1.71 -5.81 20.55
C ASN A 392 -1.32 -6.46 19.22
N GLY A 393 -0.78 -7.67 19.28
CA GLY A 393 -0.45 -8.51 18.14
C GLY A 393 0.90 -8.22 17.49
N MET A 394 1.49 -7.02 17.68
CA MET A 394 2.79 -6.67 17.11
C MET A 394 3.63 -5.86 18.10
N PRO A 395 4.91 -6.23 18.32
CA PRO A 395 5.77 -5.53 19.28
C PRO A 395 6.21 -4.14 18.79
N ASP A 396 6.20 -3.91 17.48
CA ASP A 396 6.78 -2.74 16.83
C ASP A 396 5.73 -1.67 16.50
N ILE A 397 4.63 -1.60 17.27
CA ILE A 397 3.63 -0.54 17.05
C ILE A 397 4.23 0.81 17.39
N ILE A 398 4.18 1.74 16.43
CA ILE A 398 4.71 3.10 16.58
C ILE A 398 3.83 3.95 17.51
N GLU A 399 4.37 5.07 17.97
CA GLU A 399 3.69 6.01 18.88
C GLU A 399 2.35 6.49 18.34
N ILE A 400 1.40 6.74 19.24
CA ILE A 400 0.06 7.25 18.88
C ILE A 400 0.21 8.61 18.18
N GLY A 401 -0.50 8.79 17.07
CA GLY A 401 -0.50 10.01 16.27
C GLY A 401 0.64 10.07 15.24
N ALA A 402 1.51 9.07 15.17
CA ALA A 402 2.53 9.00 14.13
C ALA A 402 1.95 8.91 12.71
N PRO A 403 0.94 8.04 12.45
CA PRO A 403 0.34 7.99 11.12
C PRO A 403 -0.33 9.29 10.70
N GLU A 404 -0.97 10.02 11.62
CA GLU A 404 -1.55 11.33 11.34
C GLU A 404 -0.47 12.33 10.85
N LYS A 405 0.70 12.34 11.50
CA LYS A 405 1.83 13.19 11.07
C LYS A 405 2.33 12.83 9.68
N ILE A 406 2.33 11.53 9.33
CA ILE A 406 2.69 11.05 7.98
C ILE A 406 1.69 11.60 6.95
N PHE A 407 0.38 11.41 7.19
CA PHE A 407 -0.64 11.82 6.22
C PHE A 407 -0.79 13.35 6.14
N ASP A 408 -0.55 14.09 7.21
CA ASP A 408 -0.47 15.55 7.16
C ASP A 408 0.75 16.02 6.34
N ARG A 409 1.90 15.35 6.46
CA ARG A 409 3.08 15.64 5.64
C ARG A 409 2.84 15.29 4.16
N ILE A 410 2.14 14.21 3.85
CA ILE A 410 1.74 13.85 2.47
C ILE A 410 0.87 14.95 1.87
N LEU A 411 -0.08 15.49 2.64
CA LEU A 411 -0.94 16.59 2.20
C LEU A 411 -0.14 17.88 1.98
N GLU A 412 0.76 18.22 2.90
CA GLU A 412 1.67 19.37 2.75
C GLU A 412 2.51 19.23 1.48
N ASN A 413 3.06 18.04 1.21
CA ASN A 413 3.83 17.76 0.01
C ASN A 413 2.99 17.89 -1.25
N TYR A 414 1.71 17.49 -1.24
CA TYR A 414 0.79 17.67 -2.36
C TYR A 414 0.67 19.14 -2.74
N TYR A 415 0.39 20.01 -1.78
CA TYR A 415 0.26 21.44 -2.05
C TYR A 415 1.59 22.08 -2.46
N ARG A 416 2.70 21.66 -1.90
CA ARG A 416 4.04 22.12 -2.32
C ARG A 416 4.38 21.73 -3.76
N LEU A 417 3.88 20.59 -4.23
CA LEU A 417 4.09 20.12 -5.59
C LEU A 417 3.15 20.79 -6.61
N THR A 418 1.91 21.06 -6.23
CA THR A 418 0.85 21.46 -7.16
C THR A 418 0.60 22.97 -7.21
N LEU A 419 0.75 23.64 -6.09
CA LEU A 419 0.67 25.07 -6.05
C LEU A 419 2.04 25.64 -6.41
N PRO A 420 2.21 26.31 -7.57
CA PRO A 420 3.43 27.04 -7.85
C PRO A 420 3.47 28.15 -6.82
N LEU A 421 3.88 27.78 -5.68
CA LEU A 421 4.34 28.58 -4.58
C LEU A 421 4.01 30.06 -4.74
N MET A 422 3.15 30.54 -3.93
CA MET A 422 3.28 31.93 -3.56
C MET A 422 4.74 32.10 -3.12
N ARG A 423 5.57 32.56 -4.06
CA ARG A 423 6.97 32.87 -3.79
C ARG A 423 6.98 33.92 -2.70
N PRO A 424 7.85 33.79 -1.68
CA PRO A 424 8.05 34.87 -0.74
C PRO A 424 8.49 36.13 -1.45
#